data_87f1f130eef7d81db8934d4d520005b1
#
_entry.id   87f1f130eef7d81db8934d4d520005b1
#
_cell.length_a   1.000
_cell.length_b   1.000
_cell.length_c   1.000
_cell.angle_alpha   90.00
_cell.angle_beta   90.00
_cell.angle_gamma   90.00
#
_symmetry.space_group_name_H-M   'P 1'
#
loop_
_entity.id
_entity.type
_entity.pdbx_description
1 polymer ?
#
loop_
_entity_poly.entity_id
_entity_poly.type
_entity_poly.pdbx_seq_one_letter_code
_entity_poly.pdbx_strand_id
1 'polypeptide(L)'
;LLIVGIVILAIPQSVSRTIKKAMPVLLLFIAVFGIGFFVKNQTNSEIRITASNTKNEKAEGSEIFLKEVIVNGETKKPVEIFSDGWIEKDGGLLWRDYDQKDGMKDSIYANFQSGDDVILVLKQNKWQGEARIISVQGDQGFDGYADSESENWMNFEVKMKSTAIATRRSLMLMATIMWIFLVGISFVCKRFLPEPHKENKERLIGLDLLKIVSAFMIAVIHASSGVFNNHEIGSLVWKEGLVLNALTRFAVPTFLMISGALLLGRKISLNKALKRAAVAGIALFVWSFTYIIVRKILWSEGNFFNDIIMLLFKRGPSGHLWYGYLLVWIYLFSPVLSNLYESLSEKIRWYFILLGLVIPSILDAIINYFSLDGQILQNPFFIYIHLGYIAIMFLGRMIYENRKKWSAFIGLSSTVVGFLITVFLTVSISKRMGASTHTFFNELELSNVLYAFGIMLLVCKIDWKGDGNFINRLIIKISELSMGIYFAHVLIMWFLGDTISVYGTVFNIESSVPECLLFVCIIFVGTIVAISPLGNIPFLKKLVKVS
;
A
#
# COMPACT_ATOMS: atom_id res chain seq x y z
N LEU A 1 11.43 -23.46 0.32
CA LEU A 1 11.39 -24.85 -0.10
C LEU A 1 10.24 -25.62 0.57
N LEU A 2 10.03 -25.51 1.90
CA LEU A 2 8.95 -26.22 2.60
C LEU A 2 7.55 -25.79 2.14
N ILE A 3 7.31 -24.47 1.98
CA ILE A 3 6.05 -23.91 1.45
C ILE A 3 5.82 -24.37 0.01
N VAL A 4 6.87 -24.43 -0.77
CA VAL A 4 6.87 -24.92 -2.14
C VAL A 4 6.53 -26.43 -2.19
N GLY A 5 7.05 -27.23 -1.26
CA GLY A 5 6.69 -28.64 -1.10
C GLY A 5 5.22 -28.84 -0.77
N ILE A 6 4.67 -28.03 0.15
CA ILE A 6 3.24 -28.06 0.52
C ILE A 6 2.36 -27.66 -0.66
N VAL A 7 2.78 -26.64 -1.44
CA VAL A 7 2.07 -26.20 -2.65
C VAL A 7 2.05 -27.28 -3.71
N ILE A 8 3.16 -28.03 -3.89
CA ILE A 8 3.25 -29.16 -4.84
C ILE A 8 2.32 -30.31 -4.43
N LEU A 9 2.24 -30.61 -3.12
CA LEU A 9 1.36 -31.66 -2.58
C LEU A 9 -0.14 -31.28 -2.70
N ALA A 10 -0.47 -29.98 -2.68
CA ALA A 10 -1.83 -29.48 -2.82
C ALA A 10 -2.33 -29.41 -4.28
N ILE A 11 -1.51 -29.71 -5.28
CA ILE A 11 -1.91 -29.68 -6.70
C ILE A 11 -2.82 -30.89 -6.99
N PRO A 12 -4.08 -30.68 -7.43
CA PRO A 12 -4.98 -31.77 -7.78
C PRO A 12 -4.37 -32.71 -8.83
N GLN A 13 -4.65 -34.01 -8.73
CA GLN A 13 -4.17 -35.01 -9.68
C GLN A 13 -4.62 -34.76 -11.13
N SER A 14 -5.67 -33.94 -11.32
CA SER A 14 -6.21 -33.52 -12.62
C SER A 14 -5.38 -32.45 -13.35
N VAL A 15 -4.31 -31.94 -12.74
CA VAL A 15 -3.41 -30.96 -13.39
C VAL A 15 -2.55 -31.67 -14.41
N SER A 16 -2.61 -31.21 -15.67
CA SER A 16 -1.96 -31.87 -16.81
C SER A 16 -0.47 -32.13 -16.55
N ARG A 17 0.05 -33.24 -17.09
CA ARG A 17 1.46 -33.63 -17.00
C ARG A 17 2.44 -32.50 -17.39
N THR A 18 2.03 -31.60 -18.26
CA THR A 18 2.82 -30.45 -18.75
C THR A 18 3.06 -29.42 -17.65
N ILE A 19 2.04 -29.10 -16.82
CA ILE A 19 2.19 -28.14 -15.71
C ILE A 19 3.04 -28.75 -14.59
N LYS A 20 2.89 -30.05 -14.32
CA LYS A 20 3.77 -30.76 -13.36
C LYS A 20 5.23 -30.76 -13.80
N LYS A 21 5.50 -30.80 -15.11
CA LYS A 21 6.87 -30.74 -15.68
C LYS A 21 7.44 -29.31 -15.68
N ALA A 22 6.61 -28.28 -15.84
CA ALA A 22 7.04 -26.88 -15.84
C ALA A 22 7.33 -26.33 -14.43
N MET A 23 6.68 -26.87 -13.39
CA MET A 23 6.81 -26.43 -12.01
C MET A 23 8.25 -26.53 -11.44
N PRO A 24 9.00 -27.65 -11.61
CA PRO A 24 10.39 -27.74 -11.17
C PRO A 24 11.30 -26.71 -11.85
N VAL A 25 11.04 -26.41 -13.14
CA VAL A 25 11.79 -25.38 -13.89
C VAL A 25 11.49 -23.98 -13.34
N LEU A 26 10.25 -23.69 -13.00
CA LEU A 26 9.85 -22.44 -12.36
C LEU A 26 10.52 -22.28 -10.99
N LEU A 27 10.56 -23.35 -10.20
CA LEU A 27 11.17 -23.37 -8.88
C LEU A 27 12.69 -23.24 -8.94
N LEU A 28 13.33 -23.91 -9.91
CA LEU A 28 14.76 -23.76 -10.16
C LEU A 28 15.09 -22.34 -10.59
N PHE A 29 14.26 -21.73 -11.43
CA PHE A 29 14.41 -20.34 -11.88
C PHE A 29 14.30 -19.36 -10.71
N ILE A 30 13.29 -19.50 -9.83
CA ILE A 30 13.12 -18.69 -8.61
C ILE A 30 14.32 -18.90 -7.66
N ALA A 31 14.81 -20.12 -7.49
CA ALA A 31 15.96 -20.43 -6.64
C ALA A 31 17.26 -19.85 -7.20
N VAL A 32 17.54 -20.02 -8.49
CA VAL A 32 18.74 -19.50 -9.16
C VAL A 32 18.76 -17.98 -9.17
N PHE A 33 17.62 -17.34 -9.46
CA PHE A 33 17.52 -15.88 -9.40
C PHE A 33 17.57 -15.34 -7.97
N GLY A 34 16.96 -16.03 -7.00
CA GLY A 34 17.07 -15.68 -5.58
C GLY A 34 18.50 -15.76 -5.06
N ILE A 35 19.27 -16.79 -5.45
CA ILE A 35 20.68 -16.95 -5.10
C ILE A 35 21.54 -15.90 -5.82
N GLY A 36 21.32 -15.66 -7.12
CA GLY A 36 22.03 -14.63 -7.89
C GLY A 36 21.80 -13.21 -7.34
N PHE A 37 20.62 -12.95 -6.81
CA PHE A 37 20.27 -11.71 -6.14
C PHE A 37 21.03 -11.54 -4.82
N PHE A 38 21.14 -12.59 -4.00
CA PHE A 38 21.88 -12.55 -2.73
C PHE A 38 23.39 -12.36 -2.91
N VAL A 39 23.97 -12.97 -3.95
CA VAL A 39 25.42 -12.89 -4.22
C VAL A 39 25.85 -11.55 -4.80
N LYS A 40 24.95 -10.82 -5.50
CA LYS A 40 25.28 -9.55 -6.18
C LYS A 40 25.11 -8.32 -5.29
N ASN A 41 24.57 -8.44 -4.08
CA ASN A 41 24.22 -7.32 -3.20
C ASN A 41 25.34 -6.87 -2.25
N GLN A 42 26.59 -7.19 -2.52
CA GLN A 42 27.71 -6.51 -1.91
C GLN A 42 28.11 -5.31 -2.80
N THR A 43 27.34 -4.27 -2.80
CA THR A 43 27.75 -3.01 -3.41
C THR A 43 28.44 -2.17 -2.33
N ASN A 44 29.71 -1.83 -2.58
CA ASN A 44 30.44 -0.88 -1.76
C ASN A 44 29.81 0.51 -1.90
N SER A 45 29.64 1.19 -0.81
CA SER A 45 29.14 2.57 -0.76
C SER A 45 30.24 3.49 -0.25
N GLU A 46 30.53 4.56 -1.00
CA GLU A 46 31.59 5.52 -0.66
C GLU A 46 31.09 6.54 0.37
N ILE A 47 31.88 6.79 1.40
CA ILE A 47 31.80 8.01 2.22
C ILE A 47 32.97 8.90 1.81
N ARG A 48 32.65 10.16 1.50
CA ARG A 48 33.63 11.19 1.17
C ARG A 48 33.53 12.33 2.17
N ILE A 49 34.62 12.70 2.80
CA ILE A 49 34.74 13.86 3.68
C ILE A 49 35.53 14.92 2.93
N THR A 50 34.94 16.08 2.71
CA THR A 50 35.57 17.22 2.02
C THR A 50 35.62 18.39 2.96
N ALA A 51 36.81 18.88 3.24
CA ALA A 51 37.00 20.11 3.97
C ALA A 51 36.50 21.30 3.13
N SER A 52 35.65 22.13 3.69
CA SER A 52 35.00 23.23 2.95
C SER A 52 35.90 24.46 2.81
N ASN A 53 37.04 24.49 3.47
CA ASN A 53 37.91 25.67 3.61
C ASN A 53 37.16 26.90 4.14
N THR A 54 36.06 26.64 4.85
CA THR A 54 35.23 27.62 5.54
C THR A 54 35.22 27.32 7.03
N LYS A 55 34.86 28.31 7.82
CA LYS A 55 34.74 28.18 9.26
C LYS A 55 33.57 29.02 9.78
N ASN A 56 33.04 28.62 10.91
CA ASN A 56 32.09 29.43 11.66
C ASN A 56 32.73 30.80 11.99
N GLU A 57 31.99 31.88 11.97
CA GLU A 57 32.47 33.25 12.24
C GLU A 57 33.21 33.37 13.58
N LYS A 58 32.89 32.53 14.56
CA LYS A 58 33.49 32.49 15.89
C LYS A 58 34.68 31.55 16.00
N ALA A 59 34.96 30.74 14.97
CA ALA A 59 36.04 29.78 15.00
C ALA A 59 37.41 30.47 14.82
N GLU A 60 38.40 30.06 15.60
CA GLU A 60 39.76 30.54 15.52
C GLU A 60 40.56 29.83 14.41
N GLY A 61 40.17 28.63 14.01
CA GLY A 61 40.81 27.82 12.97
C GLY A 61 39.83 27.20 11.98
N SER A 62 40.38 26.48 10.98
CA SER A 62 39.63 25.76 9.95
C SER A 62 40.02 24.28 9.88
N GLU A 63 40.59 23.74 10.96
CA GLU A 63 41.04 22.34 11.00
C GLU A 63 39.86 21.36 10.98
N ILE A 64 40.06 20.19 10.37
CA ILE A 64 39.13 19.06 10.46
C ILE A 64 39.90 17.86 10.98
N PHE A 65 39.44 17.26 12.08
CA PHE A 65 40.10 16.10 12.66
C PHE A 65 39.13 14.93 12.81
N LEU A 66 39.39 13.86 12.08
CA LEU A 66 38.71 12.57 12.18
C LEU A 66 39.51 11.65 13.08
N LYS A 67 39.02 11.39 14.30
CA LYS A 67 39.73 10.62 15.32
C LYS A 67 39.67 9.13 15.07
N GLU A 68 38.47 8.61 14.87
CA GLU A 68 38.20 7.19 14.71
C GLU A 68 36.96 6.96 13.89
N VAL A 69 36.82 5.74 13.38
CA VAL A 69 35.64 5.26 12.62
C VAL A 69 35.14 4.01 13.29
N ILE A 70 33.87 4.02 13.70
CA ILE A 70 33.22 2.84 14.28
C ILE A 70 32.38 2.21 13.20
N VAL A 71 32.67 0.96 12.86
CA VAL A 71 31.95 0.17 11.85
C VAL A 71 31.29 -1.01 12.54
N ASN A 72 29.96 -1.07 12.53
CA ASN A 72 29.18 -2.13 13.19
C ASN A 72 29.55 -2.34 14.67
N GLY A 73 29.91 -1.26 15.36
CA GLY A 73 30.34 -1.29 16.78
C GLY A 73 31.82 -1.57 17.01
N GLU A 74 32.63 -1.83 15.96
CA GLU A 74 34.07 -2.00 16.06
C GLU A 74 34.82 -0.70 15.72
N THR A 75 35.67 -0.24 16.61
CA THR A 75 36.51 0.96 16.37
C THR A 75 37.69 0.62 15.47
N LYS A 76 37.87 1.43 14.42
CA LYS A 76 38.97 1.31 13.45
C LYS A 76 39.71 2.65 13.30
N LYS A 77 40.99 2.60 12.95
CA LYS A 77 41.77 3.80 12.68
C LYS A 77 41.40 4.36 11.30
N PRO A 78 41.15 5.69 11.18
CA PRO A 78 40.82 6.30 9.91
C PRO A 78 41.84 6.06 8.80
N VAL A 79 43.15 6.06 9.13
CA VAL A 79 44.24 5.84 8.19
C VAL A 79 44.20 4.46 7.52
N GLU A 80 43.60 3.44 8.17
CA GLU A 80 43.50 2.10 7.63
C GLU A 80 42.30 1.96 6.63
N ILE A 81 41.39 2.93 6.63
CA ILE A 81 40.12 2.82 5.91
C ILE A 81 39.99 3.89 4.81
N PHE A 82 40.39 5.14 5.13
CA PHE A 82 40.25 6.24 4.20
C PHE A 82 41.48 6.36 3.27
N SER A 83 41.24 6.92 2.09
CA SER A 83 42.29 7.19 1.11
C SER A 83 43.32 8.19 1.65
N ASP A 84 44.53 8.14 1.10
CA ASP A 84 45.55 9.14 1.35
C ASP A 84 45.07 10.54 0.96
N GLY A 85 45.52 11.54 1.71
CA GLY A 85 45.24 12.95 1.41
C GLY A 85 45.24 13.87 2.61
N TRP A 86 45.01 13.34 3.81
CA TRP A 86 45.09 14.06 5.08
C TRP A 86 46.28 13.58 5.90
N ILE A 87 46.76 14.38 6.84
CA ILE A 87 47.90 14.06 7.67
C ILE A 87 47.50 13.11 8.80
N GLU A 88 48.25 12.03 8.99
CA GLU A 88 48.11 11.19 10.18
C GLU A 88 48.62 11.92 11.42
N LYS A 89 47.76 12.07 12.44
CA LYS A 89 48.09 12.65 13.72
C LYS A 89 47.35 11.93 14.84
N ASP A 90 48.05 11.54 15.89
CA ASP A 90 47.48 10.89 17.08
C ASP A 90 46.53 9.71 16.77
N GLY A 91 46.83 8.96 15.70
CA GLY A 91 46.05 7.83 15.23
C GLY A 91 44.79 8.18 14.42
N GLY A 92 44.51 9.46 14.22
CA GLY A 92 43.45 10.00 13.38
C GLY A 92 43.97 10.67 12.10
N LEU A 93 43.05 11.25 11.32
CA LEU A 93 43.35 12.01 10.11
C LEU A 93 43.03 13.50 10.32
N LEU A 94 44.00 14.38 10.04
CA LEU A 94 43.90 15.81 10.20
C LEU A 94 44.02 16.53 8.86
N TRP A 95 43.11 17.46 8.58
CA TRP A 95 43.22 18.45 7.52
C TRP A 95 43.43 19.85 8.09
N ARG A 96 44.33 20.64 7.43
CA ARG A 96 44.62 22.03 7.77
C ARG A 96 44.84 22.85 6.53
N ASP A 97 44.27 24.04 6.48
CA ASP A 97 44.40 24.96 5.35
C ASP A 97 45.84 25.38 5.04
N TYR A 98 46.65 25.64 6.08
CA TYR A 98 48.02 26.09 5.91
C TYR A 98 49.01 24.99 5.49
N ASP A 99 48.63 23.72 5.52
CA ASP A 99 49.44 22.58 5.09
C ASP A 99 49.23 22.20 3.61
N GLN A 100 48.41 22.94 2.87
CA GLN A 100 48.10 22.64 1.45
C GLN A 100 49.32 22.69 0.51
N LYS A 101 50.41 23.29 0.91
CA LYS A 101 51.64 23.36 0.11
C LYS A 101 52.34 22.03 -0.13
N ASP A 102 52.04 20.99 0.62
CA ASP A 102 52.69 19.68 0.58
C ASP A 102 51.84 18.56 -0.08
N GLY A 103 50.86 18.92 -0.93
CA GLY A 103 50.07 17.95 -1.67
C GLY A 103 48.89 17.36 -0.92
N MET A 104 48.46 18.00 0.16
CA MET A 104 47.26 17.67 0.91
C MET A 104 46.03 17.84 0.00
N LYS A 105 45.13 16.86 0.01
CA LYS A 105 43.87 16.90 -0.74
C LYS A 105 42.75 17.45 0.13
N ASP A 106 41.83 18.18 -0.47
CA ASP A 106 40.65 18.69 0.25
C ASP A 106 39.69 17.57 0.68
N SER A 107 39.78 16.41 0.07
CA SER A 107 38.86 15.30 0.37
C SER A 107 39.58 13.97 0.54
N ILE A 108 39.05 13.17 1.48
CA ILE A 108 39.36 11.75 1.66
C ILE A 108 38.08 10.93 1.45
N TYR A 109 38.23 9.67 1.03
CA TYR A 109 37.09 8.78 0.81
C TYR A 109 37.40 7.36 1.29
N ALA A 110 36.34 6.65 1.68
CA ALA A 110 36.40 5.26 2.09
C ALA A 110 35.19 4.49 1.52
N ASN A 111 35.38 3.19 1.25
CA ASN A 111 34.33 2.32 0.77
C ASN A 111 33.89 1.35 1.87
N PHE A 112 32.59 1.33 2.16
CA PHE A 112 31.96 0.47 3.15
C PHE A 112 31.01 -0.51 2.48
N GLN A 113 30.67 -1.60 3.17
CA GLN A 113 29.68 -2.54 2.67
C GLN A 113 28.27 -1.98 2.84
N SER A 114 27.39 -2.36 1.92
CA SER A 114 25.97 -2.01 2.04
C SER A 114 25.37 -2.66 3.28
N GLY A 115 24.81 -1.85 4.17
CA GLY A 115 24.23 -2.31 5.43
C GLY A 115 25.10 -2.05 6.65
N ASP A 116 26.35 -1.57 6.47
CA ASP A 116 27.19 -1.18 7.60
C ASP A 116 26.59 0.04 8.32
N ASP A 117 26.64 0.01 9.65
CA ASP A 117 26.44 1.20 10.49
C ASP A 117 27.80 1.84 10.74
N VAL A 118 28.01 3.03 10.20
CA VAL A 118 29.29 3.75 10.29
C VAL A 118 29.10 5.01 11.13
N ILE A 119 29.96 5.18 12.14
CA ILE A 119 30.02 6.40 12.94
C ILE A 119 31.39 7.04 12.72
N LEU A 120 31.41 8.28 12.25
CA LEU A 120 32.62 9.10 12.16
C LEU A 120 32.76 9.91 13.44
N VAL A 121 33.85 9.75 14.16
CA VAL A 121 34.12 10.50 15.39
C VAL A 121 34.96 11.71 15.03
N LEU A 122 34.34 12.87 14.97
CA LEU A 122 34.92 14.14 14.55
C LEU A 122 35.15 15.06 15.76
N LYS A 123 36.25 15.82 15.72
CA LYS A 123 36.58 16.78 16.77
C LYS A 123 35.74 18.04 16.69
N GLN A 124 35.34 18.55 17.84
CA GLN A 124 34.69 19.85 17.99
C GLN A 124 35.41 20.70 19.02
N ASN A 125 35.87 21.88 18.64
CA ASN A 125 36.37 22.93 19.53
C ASN A 125 36.42 24.26 18.76
N LYS A 126 37.01 25.31 19.36
CA LYS A 126 37.16 26.64 18.75
C LYS A 126 38.06 26.69 17.52
N TRP A 127 38.88 25.65 17.27
CA TRP A 127 39.84 25.59 16.16
C TRP A 127 39.33 24.82 14.94
N GLN A 128 38.17 24.13 15.05
CA GLN A 128 37.64 23.31 13.98
C GLN A 128 36.86 24.12 12.97
N GLY A 129 36.98 23.74 11.70
CA GLY A 129 36.27 24.30 10.55
C GLY A 129 35.04 23.52 10.16
N GLU A 130 34.57 23.78 8.94
CA GLU A 130 33.42 23.13 8.33
C GLU A 130 33.86 22.08 7.31
N ALA A 131 33.14 20.96 7.27
CA ALA A 131 33.31 19.91 6.28
C ALA A 131 31.98 19.49 5.66
N ARG A 132 32.06 18.93 4.46
CA ARG A 132 30.93 18.26 3.81
C ARG A 132 31.15 16.75 3.81
N ILE A 133 30.17 16.02 4.33
CA ILE A 133 30.17 14.56 4.38
C ILE A 133 29.18 14.06 3.35
N ILE A 134 29.70 13.53 2.25
CA ILE A 134 28.92 12.99 1.14
C ILE A 134 28.83 11.48 1.32
N SER A 135 27.63 10.96 1.42
CA SER A 135 27.35 9.54 1.59
C SER A 135 26.12 9.13 0.77
N VAL A 136 25.71 7.88 0.90
CA VAL A 136 24.43 7.39 0.34
C VAL A 136 23.18 8.08 0.91
N GLN A 137 23.31 8.79 2.02
CA GLN A 137 22.23 9.58 2.62
C GLN A 137 22.13 11.00 2.02
N GLY A 138 23.05 11.36 1.15
CA GLY A 138 23.17 12.68 0.55
C GLY A 138 24.39 13.45 1.05
N ASP A 139 24.36 14.76 0.86
CA ASP A 139 25.39 15.71 1.23
C ASP A 139 24.96 16.40 2.52
N GLN A 140 25.77 16.25 3.57
CA GLN A 140 25.51 16.77 4.92
C GLN A 140 26.67 17.66 5.36
N GLY A 141 26.36 18.85 5.86
CA GLY A 141 27.35 19.76 6.45
C GLY A 141 27.72 19.32 7.86
N PHE A 142 29.02 19.42 8.19
CA PHE A 142 29.55 19.31 9.53
C PHE A 142 30.17 20.67 9.93
N ASP A 143 29.72 21.26 11.03
CA ASP A 143 30.35 22.41 11.68
C ASP A 143 31.07 21.90 12.93
N GLY A 144 32.39 21.99 12.88
CA GLY A 144 33.28 21.57 13.97
C GLY A 144 33.44 22.60 15.10
N TYR A 145 32.82 23.79 14.97
CA TYR A 145 32.92 24.80 16.01
C TYR A 145 32.22 24.40 17.31
N ALA A 146 32.90 24.54 18.42
CA ALA A 146 32.33 24.52 19.76
C ALA A 146 33.05 25.56 20.63
N ASP A 147 32.33 26.31 21.44
CA ASP A 147 32.86 27.31 22.34
C ASP A 147 33.54 26.64 23.55
N SER A 148 34.60 25.89 23.26
CA SER A 148 35.36 25.11 24.24
C SER A 148 36.83 25.03 23.81
N GLU A 149 37.75 25.21 24.77
CA GLU A 149 39.16 24.87 24.57
C GLU A 149 39.43 23.37 24.75
N SER A 150 38.53 22.66 25.42
CA SER A 150 38.62 21.21 25.62
C SER A 150 38.23 20.45 24.36
N GLU A 151 38.79 19.24 24.21
CA GLU A 151 38.45 18.35 23.11
C GLU A 151 37.06 17.76 23.32
N ASN A 152 36.09 18.16 22.50
CA ASN A 152 34.79 17.52 22.39
C ASN A 152 34.75 16.65 21.14
N TRP A 153 34.02 15.56 21.20
CA TRP A 153 33.90 14.60 20.11
C TRP A 153 32.42 14.48 19.67
N MET A 154 32.21 14.63 18.40
CA MET A 154 30.87 14.44 17.78
C MET A 154 30.83 13.13 17.03
N ASN A 155 29.85 12.31 17.35
CA ASN A 155 29.53 11.10 16.62
C ASN A 155 28.61 11.44 15.44
N PHE A 156 29.15 11.35 14.23
CA PHE A 156 28.38 11.55 13.00
C PHE A 156 27.97 10.20 12.43
N GLU A 157 26.70 9.84 12.61
CA GLU A 157 26.17 8.54 12.18
C GLU A 157 25.86 8.53 10.69
N VAL A 158 26.43 7.59 9.94
CA VAL A 158 26.16 7.33 8.53
C VAL A 158 25.67 5.90 8.37
N LYS A 159 24.39 5.74 8.16
CA LYS A 159 23.82 4.41 7.85
C LYS A 159 24.02 4.11 6.37
N MET A 160 24.86 3.10 6.07
CA MET A 160 25.08 2.62 4.71
C MET A 160 23.87 1.82 4.21
N LYS A 161 22.77 2.53 3.93
CA LYS A 161 21.63 1.91 3.25
C LYS A 161 22.10 1.46 1.87
N SER A 162 21.81 0.18 1.55
CA SER A 162 21.99 -0.38 0.21
C SER A 162 21.60 0.64 -0.84
N THR A 163 22.52 0.99 -1.73
CA THR A 163 22.26 1.94 -2.81
C THR A 163 21.06 1.45 -3.61
N ALA A 164 19.95 2.05 -3.30
CA ALA A 164 18.64 1.69 -3.79
C ALA A 164 18.58 1.55 -5.32
N ILE A 165 19.43 2.24 -6.09
CA ILE A 165 19.32 2.30 -7.56
C ILE A 165 19.75 1.00 -8.25
N ALA A 166 20.88 0.41 -7.89
CA ALA A 166 21.35 -0.83 -8.52
C ALA A 166 20.47 -2.03 -8.10
N THR A 167 20.10 -2.08 -6.83
CA THR A 167 19.16 -3.07 -6.28
C THR A 167 17.78 -2.91 -6.91
N ARG A 168 17.27 -1.68 -7.05
CA ARG A 168 16.00 -1.37 -7.69
C ARG A 168 15.98 -1.77 -9.17
N ARG A 169 17.03 -1.46 -9.95
CA ARG A 169 17.15 -1.89 -11.37
C ARG A 169 17.17 -3.41 -11.51
N SER A 170 17.90 -4.11 -10.65
CA SER A 170 17.94 -5.57 -10.65
C SER A 170 16.58 -6.18 -10.31
N LEU A 171 15.86 -5.63 -9.33
CA LEU A 171 14.50 -6.04 -8.98
C LEU A 171 13.50 -5.80 -10.13
N MET A 172 13.60 -4.65 -10.82
CA MET A 172 12.76 -4.35 -11.98
C MET A 172 13.01 -5.36 -13.10
N LEU A 173 14.26 -5.67 -13.39
CA LEU A 173 14.62 -6.65 -14.41
C LEU A 173 14.09 -8.04 -14.04
N MET A 174 14.27 -8.47 -12.80
CA MET A 174 13.76 -9.76 -12.31
C MET A 174 12.24 -9.82 -12.33
N ALA A 175 11.57 -8.78 -11.87
CA ALA A 175 10.11 -8.70 -11.92
C ALA A 175 9.59 -8.75 -13.36
N THR A 176 10.25 -8.05 -14.28
CA THR A 176 9.92 -8.06 -15.72
C THR A 176 10.09 -9.46 -16.32
N ILE A 177 11.23 -10.12 -16.07
CA ILE A 177 11.49 -11.48 -16.56
C ILE A 177 10.47 -12.47 -15.98
N MET A 178 10.18 -12.36 -14.67
CA MET A 178 9.19 -13.22 -14.03
C MET A 178 7.79 -12.98 -14.61
N TRP A 179 7.44 -11.72 -14.89
CA TRP A 179 6.17 -11.38 -15.51
C TRP A 179 6.07 -11.95 -16.94
N ILE A 180 7.10 -11.80 -17.78
CA ILE A 180 7.15 -12.38 -19.12
C ILE A 180 6.95 -13.91 -19.06
N PHE A 181 7.59 -14.57 -18.09
CA PHE A 181 7.44 -16.01 -17.87
C PHE A 181 6.01 -16.40 -17.46
N LEU A 182 5.39 -15.62 -16.56
CA LEU A 182 3.98 -15.80 -16.18
C LEU A 182 3.04 -15.60 -17.37
N VAL A 183 3.32 -14.62 -18.24
CA VAL A 183 2.58 -14.42 -19.49
C VAL A 183 2.70 -15.64 -20.39
N GLY A 184 3.90 -16.19 -20.56
CA GLY A 184 4.13 -17.41 -21.33
C GLY A 184 3.35 -18.61 -20.79
N ILE A 185 3.42 -18.85 -19.46
CA ILE A 185 2.63 -19.92 -18.81
C ILE A 185 1.13 -19.68 -18.98
N SER A 186 0.68 -18.43 -18.79
CA SER A 186 -0.72 -18.03 -18.96
C SER A 186 -1.22 -18.35 -20.37
N PHE A 187 -0.42 -18.06 -21.40
CA PHE A 187 -0.75 -18.38 -22.79
C PHE A 187 -0.88 -19.91 -22.99
N VAL A 188 0.07 -20.68 -22.48
CA VAL A 188 0.02 -22.16 -22.54
C VAL A 188 -1.21 -22.70 -21.81
N CYS A 189 -1.50 -22.22 -20.60
CA CYS A 189 -2.67 -22.66 -19.84
C CYS A 189 -3.97 -22.35 -20.59
N LYS A 190 -4.08 -21.13 -21.15
CA LYS A 190 -5.27 -20.72 -21.93
C LYS A 190 -5.46 -21.56 -23.19
N ARG A 191 -4.37 -21.96 -23.86
CA ARG A 191 -4.42 -22.76 -25.08
C ARG A 191 -4.80 -24.21 -24.81
N PHE A 192 -4.25 -24.81 -23.75
CA PHE A 192 -4.36 -26.25 -23.48
C PHE A 192 -5.32 -26.63 -22.36
N LEU A 193 -5.79 -25.67 -21.58
CA LEU A 193 -6.75 -25.84 -20.48
C LEU A 193 -7.89 -24.82 -20.60
N PRO A 194 -8.74 -24.90 -21.65
CA PRO A 194 -9.85 -23.99 -21.79
C PRO A 194 -10.81 -24.14 -20.60
N GLU A 195 -11.21 -23.00 -20.03
CA GLU A 195 -12.25 -23.03 -18.99
C GLU A 195 -13.59 -23.41 -19.62
N PRO A 196 -14.38 -24.31 -18.98
CA PRO A 196 -15.71 -24.61 -19.46
C PRO A 196 -16.55 -23.32 -19.43
N HIS A 197 -17.21 -23.02 -20.54
CA HIS A 197 -18.17 -21.93 -20.63
C HIS A 197 -19.30 -22.18 -19.63
N LYS A 198 -19.31 -21.42 -18.53
CA LYS A 198 -20.47 -21.34 -17.66
C LYS A 198 -21.40 -20.28 -18.25
N GLU A 199 -22.46 -20.71 -18.91
CA GLU A 199 -23.60 -19.83 -19.16
C GLU A 199 -24.17 -19.36 -17.81
N ASN A 200 -23.88 -18.11 -17.45
CA ASN A 200 -24.51 -17.49 -16.29
C ASN A 200 -25.83 -16.88 -16.72
N LYS A 201 -26.91 -17.63 -16.54
CA LYS A 201 -28.26 -17.09 -16.55
C LYS A 201 -28.35 -15.99 -15.48
N GLU A 202 -28.67 -14.76 -15.84
CA GLU A 202 -28.92 -13.59 -14.99
C GLU A 202 -27.67 -12.89 -14.34
N ARG A 203 -26.58 -12.72 -15.08
CA ARG A 203 -25.49 -11.86 -14.61
C ARG A 203 -25.84 -10.39 -14.82
N LEU A 204 -25.87 -9.58 -13.75
CA LEU A 204 -26.04 -8.13 -13.85
C LEU A 204 -24.69 -7.46 -14.14
N ILE A 205 -24.44 -7.10 -15.39
CA ILE A 205 -23.21 -6.44 -15.85
C ILE A 205 -22.98 -5.12 -15.10
N GLY A 206 -24.05 -4.41 -14.72
CA GLY A 206 -23.95 -3.21 -13.90
C GLY A 206 -23.21 -3.42 -12.57
N LEU A 207 -23.44 -4.55 -11.88
CA LEU A 207 -22.68 -4.87 -10.66
C LEU A 207 -21.21 -5.15 -10.95
N ASP A 208 -20.90 -5.75 -12.10
CA ASP A 208 -19.51 -5.98 -12.51
C ASP A 208 -18.80 -4.67 -12.83
N LEU A 209 -19.46 -3.75 -13.55
CA LEU A 209 -18.93 -2.41 -13.78
C LEU A 209 -18.71 -1.66 -12.45
N LEU A 210 -19.67 -1.76 -11.54
CA LEU A 210 -19.59 -1.08 -10.26
C LEU A 210 -18.43 -1.61 -9.39
N LYS A 211 -18.09 -2.90 -9.46
CA LYS A 211 -16.88 -3.45 -8.83
C LYS A 211 -15.60 -2.82 -9.40
N ILE A 212 -15.54 -2.66 -10.73
CA ILE A 212 -14.37 -2.07 -11.40
C ILE A 212 -14.21 -0.61 -10.99
N VAL A 213 -15.31 0.16 -11.05
CA VAL A 213 -15.32 1.57 -10.66
C VAL A 213 -14.93 1.73 -9.18
N SER A 214 -15.49 0.89 -8.30
CA SER A 214 -15.13 0.92 -6.88
C SER A 214 -13.66 0.58 -6.64
N ALA A 215 -13.10 -0.41 -7.36
CA ALA A 215 -11.68 -0.74 -7.26
C ALA A 215 -10.78 0.41 -7.74
N PHE A 216 -11.16 1.10 -8.82
CA PHE A 216 -10.48 2.30 -9.30
C PHE A 216 -10.55 3.43 -8.26
N MET A 217 -11.72 3.70 -7.71
CA MET A 217 -11.91 4.74 -6.69
C MET A 217 -11.13 4.45 -5.40
N ILE A 218 -10.94 3.19 -5.02
CA ILE A 218 -10.06 2.83 -3.88
C ILE A 218 -8.60 3.21 -4.19
N ALA A 219 -8.11 3.01 -5.41
CA ALA A 219 -6.79 3.48 -5.79
C ALA A 219 -6.68 5.01 -5.75
N VAL A 220 -7.75 5.74 -6.14
CA VAL A 220 -7.84 7.20 -6.00
C VAL A 220 -7.76 7.62 -4.53
N ILE A 221 -8.43 6.92 -3.60
CA ILE A 221 -8.35 7.21 -2.15
C ILE A 221 -6.88 7.26 -1.70
N HIS A 222 -6.11 6.24 -2.06
CA HIS A 222 -4.72 6.13 -1.59
C HIS A 222 -3.81 7.19 -2.22
N ALA A 223 -3.98 7.50 -3.50
CA ALA A 223 -3.17 8.50 -4.18
C ALA A 223 -3.54 9.95 -3.81
N SER A 224 -4.84 10.23 -3.61
CA SER A 224 -5.32 11.61 -3.35
C SER A 224 -5.19 12.05 -1.90
N SER A 225 -4.84 11.15 -0.98
CA SER A 225 -4.70 11.48 0.44
C SER A 225 -3.65 12.57 0.68
N GLY A 226 -2.54 12.59 -0.06
CA GLY A 226 -1.51 13.63 0.01
C GLY A 226 -2.05 15.01 -0.37
N VAL A 227 -2.84 15.10 -1.46
CA VAL A 227 -3.45 16.36 -1.92
C VAL A 227 -4.34 16.99 -0.84
N PHE A 228 -5.09 16.16 -0.10
CA PHE A 228 -5.97 16.64 0.96
C PHE A 228 -5.23 16.95 2.27
N ASN A 229 -4.21 16.16 2.64
CA ASN A 229 -3.58 16.26 3.95
C ASN A 229 -2.46 17.30 4.03
N ASN A 230 -1.75 17.57 2.92
CA ASN A 230 -0.50 18.32 2.94
C ASN A 230 -0.67 19.81 2.58
N HIS A 231 -1.90 20.27 2.38
CA HIS A 231 -2.19 21.66 2.00
C HIS A 231 -2.98 22.43 3.05
N GLU A 232 -2.78 23.73 3.05
CA GLU A 232 -3.46 24.65 3.96
C GLU A 232 -4.99 24.60 3.78
N ILE A 233 -5.71 24.51 4.91
CA ILE A 233 -7.16 24.42 4.94
C ILE A 233 -7.78 25.66 4.27
N GLY A 234 -8.66 25.40 3.31
CA GLY A 234 -9.33 26.46 2.56
C GLY A 234 -8.61 26.92 1.30
N SER A 235 -7.35 26.48 1.06
CA SER A 235 -6.68 26.69 -0.22
C SER A 235 -7.42 25.99 -1.37
N LEU A 236 -7.15 26.39 -2.61
CA LEU A 236 -7.79 25.78 -3.78
C LEU A 236 -7.43 24.29 -3.90
N VAL A 237 -6.14 23.97 -3.77
CA VAL A 237 -5.64 22.59 -3.86
C VAL A 237 -6.22 21.70 -2.76
N TRP A 238 -6.33 22.22 -1.53
CA TRP A 238 -7.00 21.51 -0.44
C TRP A 238 -8.47 21.20 -0.75
N LYS A 239 -9.23 22.18 -1.30
CA LYS A 239 -10.62 21.97 -1.69
C LYS A 239 -10.77 20.94 -2.80
N GLU A 240 -9.91 21.01 -3.80
CA GLU A 240 -9.86 20.02 -4.89
C GLU A 240 -9.55 18.63 -4.36
N GLY A 241 -8.55 18.49 -3.48
CA GLY A 241 -8.19 17.24 -2.82
C GLY A 241 -9.33 16.68 -1.97
N LEU A 242 -10.04 17.54 -1.23
CA LEU A 242 -11.21 17.18 -0.43
C LEU A 242 -12.34 16.65 -1.33
N VAL A 243 -12.69 17.37 -2.39
CA VAL A 243 -13.75 16.97 -3.33
C VAL A 243 -13.39 15.64 -4.01
N LEU A 244 -12.14 15.50 -4.48
CA LEU A 244 -11.67 14.26 -5.09
C LEU A 244 -11.77 13.09 -4.11
N ASN A 245 -11.36 13.30 -2.87
CA ASN A 245 -11.41 12.26 -1.84
C ASN A 245 -12.86 11.91 -1.47
N ALA A 246 -13.75 12.90 -1.33
CA ALA A 246 -15.18 12.69 -1.08
C ALA A 246 -15.87 11.90 -2.21
N LEU A 247 -15.51 12.19 -3.49
CA LEU A 247 -16.03 11.46 -4.66
C LEU A 247 -15.76 9.95 -4.61
N THR A 248 -14.76 9.52 -3.87
CA THR A 248 -14.37 8.10 -3.80
C THR A 248 -15.08 7.31 -2.70
N ARG A 249 -15.73 7.99 -1.72
CA ARG A 249 -16.17 7.36 -0.47
C ARG A 249 -17.31 6.35 -0.61
N PHE A 250 -18.01 6.32 -1.72
CA PHE A 250 -18.99 5.27 -2.01
C PHE A 250 -18.35 3.89 -2.27
N ALA A 251 -17.06 3.83 -2.61
CA ALA A 251 -16.42 2.63 -3.15
C ALA A 251 -16.47 1.42 -2.20
N VAL A 252 -16.07 1.60 -0.93
CA VAL A 252 -16.05 0.51 0.07
C VAL A 252 -17.46 0.06 0.46
N PRO A 253 -18.41 0.97 0.81
CA PRO A 253 -19.79 0.56 1.06
C PRO A 253 -20.41 -0.19 -0.13
N THR A 254 -20.10 0.22 -1.35
CA THR A 254 -20.58 -0.44 -2.56
C THR A 254 -20.09 -1.89 -2.69
N PHE A 255 -18.82 -2.17 -2.38
CA PHE A 255 -18.33 -3.56 -2.36
C PHE A 255 -19.09 -4.44 -1.36
N LEU A 256 -19.42 -3.89 -0.19
CA LEU A 256 -20.23 -4.58 0.81
C LEU A 256 -21.66 -4.81 0.34
N MET A 257 -22.27 -3.78 -0.26
CA MET A 257 -23.63 -3.88 -0.85
C MET A 257 -23.67 -4.93 -1.96
N ILE A 258 -22.67 -4.96 -2.85
CA ILE A 258 -22.57 -6.00 -3.90
C ILE A 258 -22.41 -7.39 -3.27
N SER A 259 -21.60 -7.52 -2.22
CA SER A 259 -21.46 -8.78 -1.49
C SER A 259 -22.79 -9.23 -0.90
N GLY A 260 -23.55 -8.32 -0.31
CA GLY A 260 -24.91 -8.58 0.18
C GLY A 260 -25.86 -9.02 -0.94
N ALA A 261 -25.89 -8.28 -2.06
CA ALA A 261 -26.73 -8.61 -3.22
C ALA A 261 -26.43 -10.00 -3.79
N LEU A 262 -25.18 -10.43 -3.77
CA LEU A 262 -24.74 -11.70 -4.35
C LEU A 262 -24.76 -12.88 -3.36
N LEU A 263 -24.65 -12.66 -2.06
CA LEU A 263 -24.53 -13.71 -1.05
C LEU A 263 -25.85 -13.94 -0.30
N LEU A 264 -26.60 -12.89 0.03
CA LEU A 264 -27.82 -13.01 0.82
C LEU A 264 -29.03 -13.44 -0.01
N GLY A 265 -30.08 -13.91 0.64
CA GLY A 265 -31.31 -14.32 0.01
C GLY A 265 -31.19 -15.59 -0.86
N ARG A 266 -30.29 -16.51 -0.48
CA ARG A 266 -30.12 -17.82 -1.13
C ARG A 266 -29.50 -18.82 -0.14
N LYS A 267 -29.89 -20.09 -0.27
CA LYS A 267 -29.29 -21.15 0.55
C LYS A 267 -27.80 -21.34 0.21
N ILE A 268 -26.93 -21.14 1.19
CA ILE A 268 -25.48 -21.34 1.08
C ILE A 268 -25.11 -22.54 1.95
N SER A 269 -24.53 -23.58 1.33
CA SER A 269 -24.02 -24.73 2.10
C SER A 269 -22.73 -24.35 2.85
N LEU A 270 -22.54 -24.95 4.03
CA LEU A 270 -21.35 -24.74 4.87
C LEU A 270 -20.07 -25.03 4.10
N ASN A 271 -20.01 -26.12 3.35
CA ASN A 271 -18.83 -26.48 2.55
C ASN A 271 -18.49 -25.40 1.50
N LYS A 272 -19.48 -24.74 0.91
CA LYS A 272 -19.27 -23.65 -0.05
C LYS A 272 -18.75 -22.39 0.63
N ALA A 273 -19.27 -22.07 1.81
CA ALA A 273 -18.81 -20.96 2.62
C ALA A 273 -17.36 -21.15 3.08
N LEU A 274 -17.04 -22.32 3.66
CA LEU A 274 -15.69 -22.67 4.09
C LEU A 274 -14.68 -22.64 2.92
N LYS A 275 -15.07 -23.17 1.75
CA LYS A 275 -14.21 -23.14 0.56
C LYS A 275 -13.91 -21.71 0.10
N ARG A 276 -14.93 -20.82 0.09
CA ARG A 276 -14.75 -19.40 -0.27
C ARG A 276 -13.87 -18.67 0.73
N ALA A 277 -14.13 -18.86 2.02
CA ALA A 277 -13.34 -18.28 3.10
C ALA A 277 -11.88 -18.74 3.03
N ALA A 278 -11.63 -20.03 2.82
CA ALA A 278 -10.30 -20.57 2.65
C ALA A 278 -9.56 -19.95 1.43
N VAL A 279 -10.24 -19.81 0.29
CA VAL A 279 -9.66 -19.17 -0.90
C VAL A 279 -9.31 -17.70 -0.63
N ALA A 280 -10.21 -16.95 0.00
CA ALA A 280 -9.96 -15.55 0.37
C ALA A 280 -8.84 -15.44 1.40
N GLY A 281 -8.81 -16.32 2.41
CA GLY A 281 -7.75 -16.36 3.44
C GLY A 281 -6.37 -16.69 2.86
N ILE A 282 -6.29 -17.66 1.94
CA ILE A 282 -5.04 -17.99 1.24
C ILE A 282 -4.57 -16.80 0.38
N ALA A 283 -5.49 -16.15 -0.35
CA ALA A 283 -5.15 -14.96 -1.12
C ALA A 283 -4.63 -13.84 -0.23
N LEU A 284 -5.35 -13.53 0.86
CA LEU A 284 -4.94 -12.53 1.85
C LEU A 284 -3.56 -12.84 2.42
N PHE A 285 -3.31 -14.09 2.82
CA PHE A 285 -2.01 -14.53 3.37
C PHE A 285 -0.87 -14.34 2.35
N VAL A 286 -1.06 -14.79 1.11
CA VAL A 286 -0.03 -14.69 0.06
C VAL A 286 0.27 -13.23 -0.27
N TRP A 287 -0.75 -12.38 -0.43
CA TRP A 287 -0.56 -10.96 -0.69
C TRP A 287 0.08 -10.25 0.49
N SER A 288 -0.35 -10.52 1.73
CA SER A 288 0.26 -9.94 2.93
C SER A 288 1.74 -10.33 3.05
N PHE A 289 2.07 -11.59 2.79
CA PHE A 289 3.46 -12.05 2.78
C PHE A 289 4.28 -11.34 1.68
N THR A 290 3.67 -11.11 0.51
CA THR A 290 4.29 -10.32 -0.57
C THR A 290 4.60 -8.90 -0.11
N TYR A 291 3.68 -8.23 0.61
CA TYR A 291 3.90 -6.90 1.18
C TYR A 291 5.05 -6.88 2.19
N ILE A 292 5.15 -7.88 3.07
CA ILE A 292 6.26 -8.00 4.04
C ILE A 292 7.60 -8.08 3.30
N ILE A 293 7.68 -8.96 2.28
CA ILE A 293 8.90 -9.14 1.49
C ILE A 293 9.27 -7.84 0.75
N VAL A 294 8.31 -7.22 0.08
CA VAL A 294 8.56 -6.00 -0.70
C VAL A 294 9.02 -4.85 0.20
N ARG A 295 8.38 -4.64 1.36
CA ARG A 295 8.81 -3.63 2.34
C ARG A 295 10.24 -3.88 2.80
N LYS A 296 10.58 -5.11 3.13
CA LYS A 296 11.92 -5.47 3.57
C LYS A 296 12.98 -5.24 2.49
N ILE A 297 12.65 -5.51 1.22
CA ILE A 297 13.56 -5.31 0.09
C ILE A 297 13.70 -3.83 -0.26
N LEU A 298 12.60 -3.06 -0.31
CA LEU A 298 12.62 -1.67 -0.76
C LEU A 298 13.15 -0.71 0.30
N TRP A 299 12.82 -0.93 1.58
CA TRP A 299 13.12 0.03 2.65
C TRP A 299 13.96 -0.54 3.78
N SER A 300 14.36 -1.81 3.73
CA SER A 300 15.06 -2.50 4.82
C SER A 300 14.33 -2.39 6.19
N GLU A 301 13.02 -2.13 6.16
CA GLU A 301 12.19 -1.92 7.34
C GLU A 301 11.57 -3.23 7.84
N GLY A 302 11.38 -3.30 9.16
CA GLY A 302 10.58 -4.31 9.83
C GLY A 302 11.37 -5.50 10.36
N ASN A 303 10.93 -5.97 11.53
CA ASN A 303 11.34 -7.26 12.05
C ASN A 303 10.40 -8.32 11.48
N PHE A 304 10.94 -9.28 10.71
CA PHE A 304 10.16 -10.32 10.04
C PHE A 304 9.20 -11.07 10.98
N PHE A 305 9.62 -11.32 12.22
CA PHE A 305 8.79 -12.00 13.22
C PHE A 305 7.62 -11.12 13.67
N ASN A 306 7.89 -9.84 13.94
CA ASN A 306 6.83 -8.88 14.28
C ASN A 306 5.85 -8.68 13.13
N ASP A 307 6.33 -8.66 11.89
CA ASP A 307 5.48 -8.52 10.71
C ASP A 307 4.54 -9.72 10.52
N ILE A 308 5.00 -10.95 10.84
CA ILE A 308 4.13 -12.13 10.86
C ILE A 308 3.09 -12.05 11.98
N ILE A 309 3.47 -11.58 13.16
CA ILE A 309 2.51 -11.34 14.26
C ILE A 309 1.49 -10.28 13.86
N MET A 310 1.93 -9.20 13.21
CA MET A 310 1.05 -8.16 12.67
C MET A 310 0.05 -8.72 11.65
N LEU A 311 0.53 -9.62 10.77
CA LEU A 311 -0.29 -10.31 9.79
C LEU A 311 -1.38 -11.18 10.43
N LEU A 312 -1.07 -11.88 11.52
CA LEU A 312 -2.00 -12.82 12.15
C LEU A 312 -2.98 -12.14 13.10
N PHE A 313 -2.56 -11.09 13.82
CA PHE A 313 -3.29 -10.55 14.96
C PHE A 313 -3.64 -9.06 14.88
N LYS A 314 -3.16 -8.33 13.85
CA LYS A 314 -3.43 -6.92 13.65
C LYS A 314 -4.01 -6.65 12.24
N ARG A 315 -3.92 -5.40 11.79
CA ARG A 315 -4.48 -4.95 10.50
C ARG A 315 -3.71 -5.44 9.25
N GLY A 316 -2.69 -6.29 9.43
CA GLY A 316 -1.80 -6.73 8.36
C GLY A 316 -0.66 -5.74 8.07
N PRO A 317 0.25 -6.10 7.13
CA PRO A 317 1.46 -5.34 6.82
C PRO A 317 1.19 -4.05 6.01
N SER A 318 -0.03 -3.87 5.51
CA SER A 318 -0.45 -2.67 4.78
C SER A 318 -1.90 -2.34 5.14
N GLY A 319 -2.18 -1.05 5.37
CA GLY A 319 -3.44 -0.58 5.92
C GLY A 319 -4.68 -0.99 5.13
N HIS A 320 -4.60 -1.02 3.79
CA HIS A 320 -5.76 -1.38 2.95
C HIS A 320 -6.17 -2.85 3.06
N LEU A 321 -5.31 -3.76 3.55
CA LEU A 321 -5.62 -5.20 3.62
C LEU A 321 -6.74 -5.56 4.61
N TRP A 322 -7.16 -4.63 5.47
CA TRP A 322 -8.23 -4.84 6.46
C TRP A 322 -9.52 -5.40 5.84
N TYR A 323 -9.90 -4.95 4.63
CA TYR A 323 -11.08 -5.45 3.95
C TYR A 323 -10.94 -6.93 3.53
N GLY A 324 -9.72 -7.40 3.27
CA GLY A 324 -9.46 -8.82 3.03
C GLY A 324 -9.82 -9.70 4.22
N TYR A 325 -9.49 -9.26 5.44
CA TYR A 325 -9.92 -9.95 6.69
C TYR A 325 -11.44 -9.94 6.83
N LEU A 326 -12.06 -8.79 6.60
CA LEU A 326 -13.52 -8.68 6.62
C LEU A 326 -14.18 -9.62 5.59
N LEU A 327 -13.61 -9.75 4.40
CA LEU A 327 -14.12 -10.64 3.35
C LEU A 327 -14.08 -12.11 3.76
N VAL A 328 -13.02 -12.55 4.45
CA VAL A 328 -12.93 -13.91 5.02
C VAL A 328 -14.07 -14.15 6.00
N TRP A 329 -14.32 -13.19 6.93
CA TRP A 329 -15.42 -13.26 7.88
C TRP A 329 -16.79 -13.28 7.18
N ILE A 330 -17.02 -12.43 6.19
CA ILE A 330 -18.25 -12.41 5.39
C ILE A 330 -18.52 -13.79 4.77
N TYR A 331 -17.50 -14.45 4.22
CA TYR A 331 -17.68 -15.78 3.63
C TYR A 331 -17.96 -16.85 4.69
N LEU A 332 -17.26 -16.83 5.84
CA LEU A 332 -17.51 -17.77 6.93
C LEU A 332 -18.95 -17.66 7.46
N PHE A 333 -19.41 -16.44 7.68
CA PHE A 333 -20.76 -16.20 8.22
C PHE A 333 -21.85 -16.16 7.15
N SER A 334 -21.53 -16.27 5.87
CA SER A 334 -22.52 -16.14 4.78
C SER A 334 -23.71 -17.10 4.89
N PRO A 335 -23.62 -18.37 5.37
CA PRO A 335 -24.79 -19.21 5.58
C PRO A 335 -25.72 -18.67 6.65
N VAL A 336 -25.15 -18.20 7.77
CA VAL A 336 -25.91 -17.64 8.89
C VAL A 336 -26.57 -16.33 8.49
N LEU A 337 -25.80 -15.42 7.87
CA LEU A 337 -26.31 -14.12 7.42
C LEU A 337 -27.40 -14.24 6.36
N SER A 338 -27.28 -15.21 5.44
CA SER A 338 -28.28 -15.43 4.42
C SER A 338 -29.59 -15.97 5.02
N ASN A 339 -29.52 -16.94 5.93
CA ASN A 339 -30.68 -17.47 6.65
C ASN A 339 -31.32 -16.39 7.52
N LEU A 340 -30.52 -15.59 8.24
CA LEU A 340 -31.02 -14.47 9.04
C LEU A 340 -31.78 -13.48 8.15
N TYR A 341 -31.20 -13.07 7.01
CA TYR A 341 -31.85 -12.16 6.08
C TYR A 341 -33.20 -12.70 5.59
N GLU A 342 -33.27 -13.98 5.24
CA GLU A 342 -34.51 -14.62 4.76
C GLU A 342 -35.59 -14.74 5.83
N SER A 343 -35.21 -14.99 7.09
CA SER A 343 -36.14 -15.15 8.23
C SER A 343 -36.77 -13.84 8.69
N LEU A 344 -36.14 -12.70 8.41
CA LEU A 344 -36.61 -11.38 8.86
C LEU A 344 -37.66 -10.80 7.90
N SER A 345 -38.72 -10.20 8.45
CA SER A 345 -39.66 -9.38 7.67
C SER A 345 -38.97 -8.10 7.15
N GLU A 346 -39.51 -7.52 6.09
CA GLU A 346 -38.95 -6.29 5.50
C GLU A 346 -38.85 -5.14 6.53
N LYS A 347 -39.84 -5.02 7.41
CA LYS A 347 -39.80 -4.01 8.50
C LYS A 347 -38.63 -4.22 9.46
N ILE A 348 -38.36 -5.49 9.84
CA ILE A 348 -37.25 -5.80 10.76
C ILE A 348 -35.90 -5.63 10.04
N ARG A 349 -35.81 -5.93 8.73
CA ARG A 349 -34.59 -5.65 7.93
C ARG A 349 -34.28 -4.16 7.93
N TRP A 350 -35.28 -3.29 7.70
CA TRP A 350 -35.11 -1.83 7.79
C TRP A 350 -34.71 -1.38 9.19
N TYR A 351 -35.37 -1.89 10.22
CA TYR A 351 -35.00 -1.60 11.62
C TYR A 351 -33.54 -1.95 11.91
N PHE A 352 -33.10 -3.15 11.49
CA PHE A 352 -31.71 -3.58 11.65
C PHE A 352 -30.72 -2.69 10.88
N ILE A 353 -31.05 -2.31 9.64
CA ILE A 353 -30.22 -1.40 8.83
C ILE A 353 -30.10 -0.03 9.50
N LEU A 354 -31.22 0.52 9.97
CA LEU A 354 -31.21 1.81 10.65
C LEU A 354 -30.39 1.78 11.96
N LEU A 355 -30.57 0.75 12.77
CA LEU A 355 -29.77 0.58 14.00
C LEU A 355 -28.27 0.45 13.69
N GLY A 356 -27.91 -0.36 12.68
CA GLY A 356 -26.51 -0.62 12.36
C GLY A 356 -25.79 0.54 11.65
N LEU A 357 -26.52 1.51 11.10
CA LEU A 357 -25.95 2.66 10.38
C LEU A 357 -26.14 3.99 11.10
N VAL A 358 -27.36 4.28 11.57
CA VAL A 358 -27.67 5.60 12.16
C VAL A 358 -26.99 5.78 13.51
N ILE A 359 -27.06 4.77 14.38
CA ILE A 359 -26.45 4.87 15.71
C ILE A 359 -24.93 5.04 15.63
N PRO A 360 -24.17 4.21 14.86
CA PRO A 360 -22.72 4.41 14.69
C PRO A 360 -22.38 5.80 14.16
N SER A 361 -23.02 6.25 13.08
CA SER A 361 -22.74 7.56 12.48
C SER A 361 -22.99 8.73 13.44
N ILE A 362 -24.08 8.68 14.20
CA ILE A 362 -24.38 9.74 15.17
C ILE A 362 -23.34 9.74 16.29
N LEU A 363 -22.97 8.56 16.80
CA LEU A 363 -22.00 8.46 17.89
C LEU A 363 -20.61 8.88 17.44
N ASP A 364 -20.17 8.49 16.26
CA ASP A 364 -18.89 8.93 15.69
C ASP A 364 -18.89 10.45 15.48
N ALA A 365 -19.99 11.02 14.98
CA ALA A 365 -20.11 12.46 14.82
C ALA A 365 -20.02 13.20 16.18
N ILE A 366 -20.69 12.70 17.22
CA ILE A 366 -20.64 13.27 18.57
C ILE A 366 -19.23 13.18 19.16
N ILE A 367 -18.62 11.98 19.12
CA ILE A 367 -17.28 11.73 19.66
C ILE A 367 -16.26 12.69 19.02
N ASN A 368 -16.29 12.79 17.68
CA ASN A 368 -15.35 13.64 16.95
C ASN A 368 -15.67 15.14 17.14
N TYR A 369 -16.95 15.51 17.17
CA TYR A 369 -17.34 16.91 17.37
C TYR A 369 -16.92 17.46 18.73
N PHE A 370 -17.05 16.66 19.78
CA PHE A 370 -16.68 17.05 21.15
C PHE A 370 -15.24 16.67 21.52
N SER A 371 -14.46 16.09 20.59
CA SER A 371 -13.09 15.61 20.82
C SER A 371 -13.01 14.68 22.04
N LEU A 372 -14.01 13.81 22.20
CA LEU A 372 -14.08 12.86 23.31
C LEU A 372 -12.99 11.79 23.15
N ASP A 373 -12.43 11.35 24.29
CA ASP A 373 -11.34 10.39 24.31
C ASP A 373 -11.75 9.07 23.62
N GLY A 374 -10.86 8.52 22.79
CA GLY A 374 -11.05 7.26 22.09
C GLY A 374 -11.31 6.03 23.00
N GLN A 375 -11.09 6.14 24.32
CA GLN A 375 -11.46 5.12 25.29
C GLN A 375 -12.98 4.86 25.34
N ILE A 376 -13.80 5.85 24.96
CA ILE A 376 -15.26 5.66 24.85
C ILE A 376 -15.60 4.54 23.86
N LEU A 377 -14.82 4.35 22.81
CA LEU A 377 -15.00 3.27 21.82
C LEU A 377 -14.66 1.88 22.36
N GLN A 378 -14.00 1.78 23.52
CA GLN A 378 -13.72 0.50 24.19
C GLN A 378 -14.89 -0.01 25.02
N ASN A 379 -15.94 0.80 25.20
CA ASN A 379 -17.14 0.37 25.91
C ASN A 379 -17.85 -0.74 25.12
N PRO A 380 -18.20 -1.89 25.74
CA PRO A 380 -18.92 -2.98 25.08
C PRO A 380 -20.23 -2.58 24.39
N PHE A 381 -20.85 -1.48 24.84
CA PHE A 381 -22.04 -0.92 24.18
C PHE A 381 -21.76 -0.49 22.74
N PHE A 382 -20.49 -0.21 22.38
CA PHE A 382 -20.07 0.23 21.06
C PHE A 382 -19.58 -0.89 20.14
N ILE A 383 -19.88 -2.17 20.42
CA ILE A 383 -19.66 -3.33 19.50
C ILE A 383 -20.41 -3.20 18.16
N TYR A 384 -21.25 -2.18 18.02
CA TYR A 384 -22.09 -1.87 16.86
C TYR A 384 -21.34 -1.72 15.52
N ILE A 385 -20.06 -1.38 15.51
CA ILE A 385 -19.28 -1.16 14.27
C ILE A 385 -19.35 -2.39 13.35
N HIS A 386 -19.26 -3.59 13.92
CA HIS A 386 -19.34 -4.84 13.15
C HIS A 386 -20.75 -5.09 12.59
N LEU A 387 -21.79 -4.60 13.26
CA LEU A 387 -23.18 -4.68 12.79
C LEU A 387 -23.40 -3.77 11.57
N GLY A 388 -22.68 -2.64 11.49
CA GLY A 388 -22.76 -1.72 10.35
C GLY A 388 -22.38 -2.39 9.02
N TYR A 389 -21.35 -3.21 9.00
CA TYR A 389 -20.97 -3.95 7.77
C TYR A 389 -22.06 -4.93 7.33
N ILE A 390 -22.72 -5.61 8.29
CA ILE A 390 -23.85 -6.51 8.01
C ILE A 390 -25.06 -5.70 7.53
N ALA A 391 -25.32 -4.55 8.16
CA ALA A 391 -26.40 -3.65 7.75
C ALA A 391 -26.24 -3.15 6.30
N ILE A 392 -25.01 -2.79 5.90
CA ILE A 392 -24.70 -2.41 4.51
C ILE A 392 -24.93 -3.59 3.55
N MET A 393 -24.59 -4.82 3.94
CA MET A 393 -24.88 -6.01 3.12
C MET A 393 -26.38 -6.24 2.98
N PHE A 394 -27.15 -6.08 4.05
CA PHE A 394 -28.62 -6.17 4.01
C PHE A 394 -29.22 -5.13 3.08
N LEU A 395 -28.75 -3.87 3.21
CA LEU A 395 -29.14 -2.78 2.32
C LEU A 395 -28.88 -3.11 0.84
N GLY A 396 -27.68 -3.64 0.53
CA GLY A 396 -27.32 -4.06 -0.82
C GLY A 396 -28.25 -5.14 -1.39
N ARG A 397 -28.66 -6.11 -0.58
CA ARG A 397 -29.64 -7.13 -0.98
C ARG A 397 -31.01 -6.52 -1.20
N MET A 398 -31.47 -5.64 -0.34
CA MET A 398 -32.74 -4.94 -0.50
C MET A 398 -32.78 -4.07 -1.76
N ILE A 399 -31.68 -3.37 -2.09
CA ILE A 399 -31.58 -2.62 -3.37
C ILE A 399 -31.76 -3.59 -4.55
N TYR A 400 -31.05 -4.72 -4.53
CA TYR A 400 -31.11 -5.70 -5.59
C TYR A 400 -32.53 -6.23 -5.81
N GLU A 401 -33.25 -6.56 -4.72
CA GLU A 401 -34.63 -7.06 -4.76
C GLU A 401 -35.64 -6.00 -5.24
N ASN A 402 -35.46 -4.76 -4.76
CA ASN A 402 -36.41 -3.68 -5.03
C ASN A 402 -35.98 -2.76 -6.18
N ARG A 403 -34.92 -3.06 -6.92
CA ARG A 403 -34.35 -2.20 -7.98
C ARG A 403 -35.35 -1.78 -9.07
N LYS A 404 -36.36 -2.63 -9.35
CA LYS A 404 -37.43 -2.31 -10.32
C LYS A 404 -38.53 -1.43 -9.72
N LYS A 405 -38.76 -1.54 -8.40
CA LYS A 405 -39.83 -0.82 -7.70
C LYS A 405 -39.45 0.59 -7.34
N TRP A 406 -38.21 0.79 -6.87
CA TRP A 406 -37.73 2.11 -6.41
C TRP A 406 -37.45 3.04 -7.59
N SER A 407 -37.74 4.33 -7.43
CA SER A 407 -37.55 5.34 -8.47
C SER A 407 -36.05 5.63 -8.70
N ALA A 408 -35.65 5.94 -9.93
CA ALA A 408 -34.31 6.47 -10.23
C ALA A 408 -34.07 7.82 -9.55
N PHE A 409 -35.14 8.59 -9.31
CA PHE A 409 -35.05 9.84 -8.58
C PHE A 409 -34.54 9.65 -7.15
N ILE A 410 -34.98 8.59 -6.44
CA ILE A 410 -34.43 8.22 -5.12
C ILE A 410 -32.93 7.94 -5.23
N GLY A 411 -32.50 7.21 -6.25
CA GLY A 411 -31.08 6.93 -6.47
C GLY A 411 -30.27 8.21 -6.69
N LEU A 412 -30.75 9.09 -7.58
CA LEU A 412 -30.06 10.35 -7.89
C LEU A 412 -30.01 11.28 -6.66
N SER A 413 -31.16 11.45 -5.99
CA SER A 413 -31.23 12.31 -4.79
C SER A 413 -30.33 11.80 -3.68
N SER A 414 -30.31 10.50 -3.41
CA SER A 414 -29.44 9.88 -2.41
C SER A 414 -27.96 10.07 -2.76
N THR A 415 -27.59 9.93 -4.04
CA THR A 415 -26.22 10.17 -4.53
C THR A 415 -25.78 11.60 -4.25
N VAL A 416 -26.59 12.57 -4.68
CA VAL A 416 -26.25 14.00 -4.55
C VAL A 416 -26.22 14.42 -3.08
N VAL A 417 -27.27 14.08 -2.33
CA VAL A 417 -27.40 14.46 -0.91
C VAL A 417 -26.28 13.82 -0.08
N GLY A 418 -26.01 12.52 -0.25
CA GLY A 418 -24.95 11.84 0.47
C GLY A 418 -23.57 12.46 0.21
N PHE A 419 -23.25 12.73 -1.06
CA PHE A 419 -22.00 13.39 -1.44
C PHE A 419 -21.89 14.80 -0.83
N LEU A 420 -22.92 15.63 -0.96
CA LEU A 420 -22.91 17.01 -0.45
C LEU A 420 -22.79 17.05 1.08
N ILE A 421 -23.46 16.14 1.80
CA ILE A 421 -23.33 16.03 3.26
C ILE A 421 -21.88 15.67 3.64
N THR A 422 -21.27 14.69 2.97
CA THR A 422 -19.87 14.29 3.22
C THR A 422 -18.91 15.47 3.03
N VAL A 423 -19.04 16.21 1.92
CA VAL A 423 -18.22 17.41 1.65
C VAL A 423 -18.45 18.49 2.71
N PHE A 424 -19.71 18.84 2.99
CA PHE A 424 -20.06 19.90 3.94
C PHE A 424 -19.55 19.59 5.36
N LEU A 425 -19.78 18.38 5.87
CA LEU A 425 -19.36 18.00 7.21
C LEU A 425 -17.83 17.95 7.31
N THR A 426 -17.12 17.42 6.29
CA THR A 426 -15.65 17.38 6.28
C THR A 426 -15.05 18.80 6.26
N VAL A 427 -15.60 19.73 5.45
CA VAL A 427 -15.16 21.13 5.45
C VAL A 427 -15.37 21.77 6.81
N SER A 428 -16.57 21.57 7.39
CA SER A 428 -16.96 22.21 8.65
C SER A 428 -16.07 21.76 9.81
N ILE A 429 -15.84 20.45 9.95
CA ILE A 429 -15.03 19.91 11.04
C ILE A 429 -13.53 20.23 10.83
N SER A 430 -13.00 20.14 9.59
CA SER A 430 -11.62 20.50 9.31
C SER A 430 -11.30 21.95 9.64
N LYS A 431 -12.18 22.88 9.27
CA LYS A 431 -12.05 24.30 9.64
C LYS A 431 -12.09 24.51 11.14
N ARG A 432 -12.97 23.80 11.85
CA ARG A 432 -13.08 23.91 13.32
C ARG A 432 -11.83 23.38 14.03
N MET A 433 -11.29 22.24 13.55
CA MET A 433 -10.12 21.61 14.16
C MET A 433 -8.80 22.26 13.75
N GLY A 434 -8.79 23.12 12.72
CA GLY A 434 -7.56 23.66 12.14
C GLY A 434 -6.67 22.62 11.48
N ALA A 435 -7.20 21.41 11.19
CA ALA A 435 -6.47 20.31 10.58
C ALA A 435 -7.39 19.51 9.64
N SER A 436 -6.83 18.97 8.55
CA SER A 436 -7.56 18.06 7.66
C SER A 436 -8.00 16.81 8.43
N THR A 437 -9.29 16.50 8.42
CA THR A 437 -9.85 15.37 9.15
C THR A 437 -10.51 14.37 8.21
N HIS A 438 -10.36 13.07 8.53
CA HIS A 438 -10.97 11.95 7.81
C HIS A 438 -12.24 11.42 8.49
N THR A 439 -12.76 12.09 9.50
CA THR A 439 -13.92 11.64 10.30
C THR A 439 -15.08 11.21 9.44
N PHE A 440 -15.54 12.08 8.51
CA PHE A 440 -16.67 11.79 7.62
C PHE A 440 -16.27 11.03 6.34
N PHE A 441 -15.05 10.51 6.27
CA PHE A 441 -14.58 9.66 5.19
C PHE A 441 -14.62 8.17 5.56
N ASN A 442 -15.12 7.83 6.76
CA ASN A 442 -15.31 6.45 7.18
C ASN A 442 -16.38 5.76 6.32
N GLU A 443 -16.20 4.49 6.01
CA GLU A 443 -17.09 3.69 5.18
C GLU A 443 -18.45 3.39 5.84
N LEU A 444 -18.54 3.50 7.17
CA LEU A 444 -19.79 3.30 7.91
C LEU A 444 -20.58 4.60 8.10
N GLU A 445 -20.02 5.75 7.70
CA GLU A 445 -20.72 7.02 7.78
C GLU A 445 -21.99 7.01 6.94
N LEU A 446 -23.09 7.46 7.56
CA LEU A 446 -24.41 7.43 6.93
C LEU A 446 -24.45 8.19 5.60
N SER A 447 -23.71 9.29 5.49
CA SER A 447 -23.60 10.07 4.25
C SER A 447 -22.95 9.28 3.12
N ASN A 448 -21.88 8.54 3.42
CA ASN A 448 -21.17 7.68 2.46
C ASN A 448 -21.99 6.46 2.06
N VAL A 449 -22.72 5.87 3.02
CA VAL A 449 -23.64 4.76 2.75
C VAL A 449 -24.83 5.23 1.89
N LEU A 450 -25.38 6.42 2.16
CA LEU A 450 -26.44 7.04 1.36
C LEU A 450 -25.96 7.33 -0.07
N TYR A 451 -24.73 7.82 -0.21
CA TYR A 451 -24.07 8.04 -1.49
C TYR A 451 -23.93 6.73 -2.29
N ALA A 452 -23.41 5.68 -1.66
CA ALA A 452 -23.25 4.36 -2.24
C ALA A 452 -24.60 3.69 -2.60
N PHE A 453 -25.62 3.85 -1.74
CA PHE A 453 -26.99 3.38 -1.99
C PHE A 453 -27.53 3.97 -3.29
N GLY A 454 -27.38 5.29 -3.45
CA GLY A 454 -27.86 5.99 -4.64
C GLY A 454 -27.19 5.48 -5.92
N ILE A 455 -25.85 5.38 -5.92
CA ILE A 455 -25.08 4.88 -7.07
C ILE A 455 -25.46 3.43 -7.39
N MET A 456 -25.54 2.54 -6.40
CA MET A 456 -25.89 1.15 -6.63
C MET A 456 -27.31 1.00 -7.18
N LEU A 457 -28.27 1.76 -6.67
CA LEU A 457 -29.64 1.75 -7.17
C LEU A 457 -29.70 2.20 -8.63
N LEU A 458 -29.01 3.29 -8.99
CA LEU A 458 -28.97 3.79 -10.37
C LEU A 458 -28.36 2.76 -11.32
N VAL A 459 -27.23 2.18 -10.95
CA VAL A 459 -26.54 1.17 -11.79
C VAL A 459 -27.36 -0.10 -11.94
N CYS A 460 -28.08 -0.55 -10.89
CA CYS A 460 -28.95 -1.72 -10.95
C CYS A 460 -30.22 -1.50 -11.81
N LYS A 461 -30.56 -0.25 -12.13
CA LYS A 461 -31.70 0.09 -13.02
C LYS A 461 -31.34 0.09 -14.50
N ILE A 462 -30.07 0.24 -14.83
CA ILE A 462 -29.63 0.25 -16.23
C ILE A 462 -29.80 -1.15 -16.82
N ASP A 463 -30.53 -1.22 -17.92
CA ASP A 463 -30.68 -2.46 -18.68
C ASP A 463 -29.45 -2.62 -19.60
N TRP A 464 -28.51 -3.45 -19.14
CA TRP A 464 -27.29 -3.77 -19.87
C TRP A 464 -27.58 -4.80 -20.96
N LYS A 465 -28.00 -4.33 -22.15
CA LYS A 465 -28.35 -5.21 -23.28
C LYS A 465 -27.08 -5.89 -23.84
N GLY A 466 -27.20 -7.21 -24.04
CA GLY A 466 -26.33 -8.00 -24.89
C GLY A 466 -25.12 -8.64 -24.26
N ASP A 467 -25.19 -9.92 -23.94
CA ASP A 467 -24.07 -10.74 -23.43
C ASP A 467 -22.93 -10.95 -24.46
N GLY A 468 -23.14 -10.60 -25.73
CA GLY A 468 -22.21 -10.79 -26.85
C GLY A 468 -21.30 -9.62 -27.15
N ASN A 469 -21.51 -8.43 -26.57
CA ASN A 469 -20.73 -7.23 -26.86
C ASN A 469 -19.32 -7.35 -26.29
N PHE A 470 -18.30 -6.89 -27.07
CA PHE A 470 -16.90 -6.86 -26.64
C PHE A 470 -16.70 -6.11 -25.32
N ILE A 471 -17.40 -4.99 -25.13
CA ILE A 471 -17.33 -4.16 -23.91
C ILE A 471 -17.82 -4.96 -22.69
N ASN A 472 -18.96 -5.65 -22.80
CA ASN A 472 -19.50 -6.44 -21.71
C ASN A 472 -18.56 -7.59 -21.32
N ARG A 473 -17.95 -8.26 -22.30
CA ARG A 473 -16.95 -9.29 -22.07
C ARG A 473 -15.71 -8.74 -21.36
N LEU A 474 -15.28 -7.53 -21.72
CA LEU A 474 -14.15 -6.85 -21.07
C LEU A 474 -14.48 -6.49 -19.61
N ILE A 475 -15.66 -5.91 -19.36
CA ILE A 475 -16.17 -5.60 -18.01
C ILE A 475 -16.16 -6.86 -17.15
N ILE A 476 -16.73 -7.95 -17.64
CA ILE A 476 -16.78 -9.22 -16.93
C ILE A 476 -15.37 -9.71 -16.56
N LYS A 477 -14.44 -9.71 -17.52
CA LYS A 477 -13.06 -10.17 -17.28
C LYS A 477 -12.33 -9.34 -16.25
N ILE A 478 -12.45 -8.02 -16.31
CA ILE A 478 -11.80 -7.12 -15.34
C ILE A 478 -12.47 -7.27 -13.96
N SER A 479 -13.79 -7.34 -13.91
CA SER A 479 -14.54 -7.55 -12.66
C SER A 479 -14.15 -8.84 -11.94
N GLU A 480 -13.87 -9.92 -12.68
CA GLU A 480 -13.38 -11.18 -12.09
C GLU A 480 -12.03 -11.00 -11.39
N LEU A 481 -11.21 -10.05 -11.83
CA LEU A 481 -9.91 -9.72 -11.23
C LEU A 481 -10.01 -8.71 -10.08
N SER A 482 -11.21 -8.26 -9.70
CA SER A 482 -11.39 -7.16 -8.72
C SER A 482 -10.70 -7.41 -7.38
N MET A 483 -10.68 -8.66 -6.89
CA MET A 483 -9.96 -9.03 -5.67
C MET A 483 -8.44 -8.87 -5.84
N GLY A 484 -7.90 -9.33 -6.97
CA GLY A 484 -6.48 -9.16 -7.27
C GLY A 484 -6.09 -7.70 -7.45
N ILE A 485 -6.94 -6.90 -8.12
CA ILE A 485 -6.76 -5.45 -8.26
C ILE A 485 -6.71 -4.81 -6.88
N TYR A 486 -7.66 -5.15 -6.01
CA TYR A 486 -7.70 -4.64 -4.64
C TYR A 486 -6.42 -4.97 -3.86
N PHE A 487 -5.91 -6.19 -3.94
CA PHE A 487 -4.71 -6.57 -3.21
C PHE A 487 -3.42 -6.00 -3.80
N ALA A 488 -3.31 -5.84 -5.12
CA ALA A 488 -2.06 -5.52 -5.80
C ALA A 488 -1.82 -4.02 -6.05
N HIS A 489 -2.87 -3.18 -6.11
CA HIS A 489 -2.73 -1.78 -6.56
C HIS A 489 -1.73 -0.96 -5.73
N VAL A 490 -1.67 -1.15 -4.41
CA VAL A 490 -0.71 -0.43 -3.56
C VAL A 490 0.72 -0.90 -3.82
N LEU A 491 0.95 -2.19 -4.13
CA LEU A 491 2.28 -2.67 -4.53
C LEU A 491 2.75 -2.01 -5.83
N ILE A 492 1.85 -1.87 -6.80
CA ILE A 492 2.16 -1.17 -8.06
C ILE A 492 2.40 0.33 -7.80
N MET A 493 1.62 0.94 -6.89
CA MET A 493 1.82 2.33 -6.48
C MET A 493 3.19 2.53 -5.84
N TRP A 494 3.61 1.66 -4.92
CA TRP A 494 4.95 1.68 -4.33
C TRP A 494 6.05 1.47 -5.37
N PHE A 495 5.84 0.49 -6.26
CA PHE A 495 6.81 0.20 -7.32
C PHE A 495 7.01 1.40 -8.26
N LEU A 496 5.95 2.04 -8.70
CA LEU A 496 6.02 3.22 -9.57
C LEU A 496 6.50 4.45 -8.81
N GLY A 497 5.97 4.71 -7.63
CA GLY A 497 6.29 5.88 -6.81
C GLY A 497 7.73 5.86 -6.30
N ASP A 498 8.07 4.83 -5.53
CA ASP A 498 9.34 4.81 -4.80
C ASP A 498 10.47 4.18 -5.62
N THR A 499 10.18 3.15 -6.44
CA THR A 499 11.21 2.42 -7.18
C THR A 499 11.65 3.14 -8.45
N ILE A 500 10.72 3.72 -9.19
CA ILE A 500 10.99 4.49 -10.42
C ILE A 500 11.18 5.97 -10.11
N SER A 501 10.96 6.37 -8.85
CA SER A 501 11.03 7.78 -8.41
C SER A 501 10.11 8.69 -9.22
N VAL A 502 8.92 8.18 -9.58
CA VAL A 502 7.92 8.94 -10.34
C VAL A 502 7.31 10.06 -9.50
N TYR A 503 7.30 9.88 -8.16
CA TYR A 503 6.86 10.93 -7.23
C TYR A 503 7.79 12.15 -7.31
N GLY A 504 7.21 13.31 -7.55
CA GLY A 504 7.91 14.60 -7.56
C GLY A 504 8.81 14.86 -8.76
N THR A 505 9.21 13.81 -9.53
CA THR A 505 10.06 13.98 -10.71
C THR A 505 9.26 14.03 -12.02
N VAL A 506 8.20 13.22 -12.12
CA VAL A 506 7.35 13.12 -13.33
C VAL A 506 5.95 13.66 -13.05
N PHE A 507 5.40 13.37 -11.85
CA PHE A 507 4.07 13.82 -11.44
C PHE A 507 4.14 14.53 -10.10
N ASN A 508 3.54 15.71 -10.02
CA ASN A 508 3.32 16.42 -8.77
C ASN A 508 1.98 15.99 -8.14
N ILE A 509 1.88 14.69 -7.78
CA ILE A 509 0.64 14.06 -7.34
C ILE A 509 0.08 14.63 -6.04
N GLU A 510 0.92 15.29 -5.23
CA GLU A 510 0.49 15.90 -3.98
C GLU A 510 -0.08 17.30 -4.15
N SER A 511 0.21 17.98 -5.28
CA SER A 511 -0.17 19.37 -5.52
C SER A 511 -1.11 19.55 -6.72
N SER A 512 -1.37 18.48 -7.50
CA SER A 512 -2.12 18.55 -8.75
C SER A 512 -3.11 17.39 -8.87
N VAL A 513 -4.40 17.70 -8.82
CA VAL A 513 -5.47 16.69 -9.00
C VAL A 513 -5.42 16.02 -10.38
N PRO A 514 -5.21 16.72 -11.51
CA PRO A 514 -5.07 16.07 -12.80
C PRO A 514 -3.92 15.08 -12.87
N GLU A 515 -2.76 15.42 -12.30
CA GLU A 515 -1.59 14.54 -12.27
C GLU A 515 -1.82 13.33 -11.35
N CYS A 516 -2.46 13.55 -10.21
CA CYS A 516 -2.89 12.48 -9.31
C CYS A 516 -3.82 11.48 -10.04
N LEU A 517 -4.82 11.97 -10.78
CA LEU A 517 -5.74 11.12 -11.54
C LEU A 517 -5.04 10.35 -12.67
N LEU A 518 -4.12 11.02 -13.40
CA LEU A 518 -3.34 10.36 -14.44
C LEU A 518 -2.46 9.25 -13.85
N PHE A 519 -1.80 9.52 -12.73
CA PHE A 519 -1.00 8.53 -12.01
C PHE A 519 -1.84 7.32 -11.57
N VAL A 520 -3.05 7.56 -11.04
CA VAL A 520 -3.98 6.48 -10.67
C VAL A 520 -4.41 5.66 -11.89
N CYS A 521 -4.67 6.29 -13.03
CA CYS A 521 -4.97 5.57 -14.26
C CYS A 521 -3.83 4.63 -14.65
N ILE A 522 -2.58 5.09 -14.55
CA ILE A 522 -1.39 4.27 -14.82
C ILE A 522 -1.29 3.11 -13.82
N ILE A 523 -1.48 3.38 -12.51
CA ILE A 523 -1.49 2.33 -11.48
C ILE A 523 -2.57 1.30 -11.78
N PHE A 524 -3.77 1.74 -12.08
CA PHE A 524 -4.91 0.84 -12.29
C PHE A 524 -4.72 -0.07 -13.50
N VAL A 525 -4.32 0.51 -14.64
CA VAL A 525 -4.01 -0.25 -15.85
C VAL A 525 -2.80 -1.16 -15.61
N GLY A 526 -1.73 -0.65 -15.00
CA GLY A 526 -0.54 -1.42 -14.66
C GLY A 526 -0.86 -2.60 -13.74
N THR A 527 -1.76 -2.41 -12.76
CA THR A 527 -2.24 -3.48 -11.87
C THR A 527 -2.97 -4.57 -12.66
N ILE A 528 -3.91 -4.19 -13.54
CA ILE A 528 -4.65 -5.15 -14.38
C ILE A 528 -3.68 -5.94 -15.25
N VAL A 529 -2.73 -5.27 -15.89
CA VAL A 529 -1.71 -5.91 -16.74
C VAL A 529 -0.84 -6.87 -15.92
N ALA A 530 -0.39 -6.45 -14.74
CA ALA A 530 0.48 -7.26 -13.88
C ALA A 530 -0.20 -8.56 -13.39
N ILE A 531 -1.49 -8.49 -13.01
CA ILE A 531 -2.18 -9.65 -12.44
C ILE A 531 -2.95 -10.50 -13.46
N SER A 532 -3.20 -9.99 -14.68
CA SER A 532 -3.94 -10.73 -15.72
C SER A 532 -3.40 -12.13 -16.00
N PRO A 533 -2.07 -12.36 -16.09
CA PRO A 533 -1.51 -13.67 -16.30
C PRO A 533 -1.89 -14.67 -15.21
N LEU A 534 -1.93 -14.22 -13.95
CA LEU A 534 -2.30 -15.04 -12.80
C LEU A 534 -3.73 -15.57 -12.91
N GLY A 535 -4.63 -14.76 -13.50
CA GLY A 535 -6.04 -15.12 -13.71
C GLY A 535 -6.27 -16.28 -14.67
N ASN A 536 -5.29 -16.65 -15.49
CA ASN A 536 -5.37 -17.75 -16.46
C ASN A 536 -4.67 -19.04 -15.98
N ILE A 537 -3.86 -18.96 -14.92
CA ILE A 537 -3.13 -20.09 -14.36
C ILE A 537 -4.02 -20.75 -13.30
N PRO A 538 -4.42 -22.03 -13.45
CA PRO A 538 -5.44 -22.67 -12.62
C PRO A 538 -5.23 -22.58 -11.11
N PHE A 539 -3.99 -22.61 -10.65
CA PHE A 539 -3.64 -22.50 -9.24
C PHE A 539 -3.65 -21.03 -8.79
N LEU A 540 -2.99 -20.14 -9.56
CA LEU A 540 -2.81 -18.72 -9.21
C LEU A 540 -4.08 -17.89 -9.40
N LYS A 541 -5.03 -18.35 -10.22
CA LYS A 541 -6.30 -17.63 -10.42
C LYS A 541 -7.08 -17.41 -9.11
N LYS A 542 -6.91 -18.29 -8.11
CA LYS A 542 -7.53 -18.15 -6.80
C LYS A 542 -6.99 -16.97 -5.98
N LEU A 543 -5.80 -16.46 -6.32
CA LEU A 543 -5.19 -15.30 -5.67
C LEU A 543 -5.73 -13.97 -6.21
N VAL A 544 -6.38 -13.99 -7.37
CA VAL A 544 -6.80 -12.78 -8.07
C VAL A 544 -8.27 -12.77 -8.48
N LYS A 545 -8.92 -13.93 -8.58
CA LYS A 545 -10.34 -14.06 -8.95
C LYS A 545 -11.19 -14.46 -7.77
N VAL A 546 -12.34 -13.77 -7.62
CA VAL A 546 -13.40 -14.20 -6.71
C VAL A 546 -14.13 -15.40 -7.36
N SER A 547 -14.08 -16.57 -6.72
CA SER A 547 -14.76 -17.79 -7.20
C SER A 547 -16.21 -17.88 -6.68
#